data_4f9caa1884eae6fe23aad3d726659726
#
_entry.id   4f9caa1884eae6fe23aad3d726659726
#
_cell.length_a   1.000
_cell.length_b   1.000
_cell.length_c   1.000
_cell.angle_alpha   90.00
_cell.angle_beta   90.00
_cell.angle_gamma   90.00
#
_symmetry.space_group_name_H-M   'P 1'
#
loop_
_entity.id
_entity.type
_entity.pdbx_description
1 polymer ?
#
loop_
_entity_poly.entity_id
_entity_poly.type
_entity_poly.pdbx_seq_one_letter_code
_entity_poly.pdbx_strand_id
1 'polypeptide(L)'
;MSQRRWESAARFWYSNGTLTLAEISPAALATAEVYRLMTDLVAPRPIAWVSSEDGQGRRNLAPFSYYQAVCSQPPMIVISIAWHPDGRMKDTLANILERREFVVSHVSEPWLAAMNATSAALAPGESEWEFADVPAEPASVVGPSRVSGALAHLECRLTQAIPLGTGLGGNTPGKPSATLVLAEVVHFAVAADLLQRDARGRLTAIDPGRLAAVGRLGGIAYTRTTDRVSLARPDPAKRRD
;
A
#
# COMPACT_ATOMS: atom_id res chain seq x y z
N MET A 1 1.87 33.05 0.98
CA MET A 1 0.83 32.87 2.02
C MET A 1 1.15 33.83 3.14
N SER A 2 0.25 34.75 3.47
CA SER A 2 0.52 35.72 4.54
C SER A 2 0.45 35.04 5.90
N GLN A 3 1.26 35.49 6.85
CA GLN A 3 1.35 35.01 8.23
C GLN A 3 -0.05 34.87 8.91
N ARG A 4 -0.99 35.73 8.57
CA ARG A 4 -2.38 35.71 9.07
C ARG A 4 -3.20 34.47 8.71
N ARG A 5 -2.90 33.80 7.59
CA ARG A 5 -3.61 32.57 7.19
C ARG A 5 -3.18 31.34 8.01
N TRP A 6 -1.93 31.32 8.47
CA TRP A 6 -1.43 30.30 9.36
C TRP A 6 -2.04 30.40 10.76
N GLU A 7 -2.15 31.63 11.27
CA GLU A 7 -2.74 31.91 12.58
C GLU A 7 -4.22 31.50 12.65
N SER A 8 -4.98 31.68 11.56
CA SER A 8 -6.39 31.24 11.53
C SER A 8 -6.54 29.72 11.47
N ALA A 9 -5.65 29.01 10.75
CA ALA A 9 -5.64 27.56 10.73
C ALA A 9 -5.20 26.96 12.07
N ALA A 10 -4.20 27.55 12.71
CA ALA A 10 -3.76 27.13 14.05
C ALA A 10 -4.88 27.27 15.10
N ARG A 11 -5.65 28.35 15.06
CA ARG A 11 -6.79 28.58 15.96
C ARG A 11 -7.93 27.59 15.79
N PHE A 12 -8.10 27.01 14.60
CA PHE A 12 -9.12 26.00 14.35
C PHE A 12 -8.79 24.68 15.05
N TRP A 13 -7.52 24.32 15.15
CA TRP A 13 -7.07 23.05 15.73
C TRP A 13 -6.67 23.13 17.20
N TYR A 14 -6.29 24.31 17.69
CA TYR A 14 -5.76 24.50 19.04
C TYR A 14 -6.56 25.58 19.80
N SER A 15 -7.26 25.19 20.82
CA SER A 15 -8.14 26.07 21.63
C SER A 15 -7.41 27.26 22.26
N ASN A 16 -6.09 27.19 22.45
CA ASN A 16 -5.26 28.22 23.06
C ASN A 16 -4.25 28.89 22.11
N GLY A 17 -4.31 28.62 20.80
CA GLY A 17 -3.49 29.30 19.78
C GLY A 17 -2.00 28.97 19.77
N THR A 18 -1.49 28.14 20.69
CA THR A 18 -0.08 27.76 20.77
C THR A 18 0.06 26.25 20.56
N LEU A 19 0.80 25.86 19.51
CA LEU A 19 1.21 24.48 19.29
C LEU A 19 2.46 24.19 20.13
N THR A 20 2.36 23.21 21.03
CA THR A 20 3.51 22.70 21.78
C THR A 20 3.87 21.32 21.20
N LEU A 21 5.11 21.16 20.76
CA LEU A 21 5.62 19.90 20.26
C LEU A 21 6.24 19.08 21.39
N ALA A 22 5.92 17.79 21.46
CA ALA A 22 6.68 16.83 22.25
C ALA A 22 7.79 16.25 21.36
N GLU A 23 9.03 16.35 21.81
CA GLU A 23 10.18 15.80 21.12
C GLU A 23 10.50 14.42 21.67
N ILE A 24 10.49 13.40 20.82
CA ILE A 24 10.64 12.00 21.21
C ILE A 24 11.69 11.32 20.32
N SER A 25 12.75 10.80 20.97
CA SER A 25 13.72 9.96 20.25
C SER A 25 13.16 8.55 20.06
N PRO A 26 13.19 7.97 18.84
CA PRO A 26 12.80 6.59 18.61
C PRO A 26 13.55 5.58 19.49
N ALA A 27 14.80 5.89 19.86
CA ALA A 27 15.61 5.05 20.75
C ALA A 27 15.07 4.95 22.19
N ALA A 28 14.22 5.90 22.59
CA ALA A 28 13.58 5.91 23.93
C ALA A 28 12.23 5.18 23.94
N LEU A 29 11.78 4.66 22.81
CA LEU A 29 10.48 4.02 22.65
C LEU A 29 10.60 2.51 22.47
N ALA A 30 9.59 1.77 22.93
CA ALA A 30 9.43 0.39 22.55
C ALA A 30 9.08 0.25 21.06
N THR A 31 9.47 -0.85 20.42
CA THR A 31 9.22 -1.09 18.98
C THR A 31 7.74 -0.93 18.60
N ALA A 32 6.82 -1.35 19.47
CA ALA A 32 5.38 -1.22 19.24
C ALA A 32 4.92 0.26 19.23
N GLU A 33 5.55 1.12 20.02
CA GLU A 33 5.26 2.56 20.06
C GLU A 33 5.80 3.26 18.81
N VAL A 34 7.01 2.90 18.38
CA VAL A 34 7.58 3.38 17.11
C VAL A 34 6.68 2.95 15.95
N TYR A 35 6.25 1.69 15.90
CA TYR A 35 5.32 1.21 14.88
C TYR A 35 4.02 2.01 14.87
N ARG A 36 3.45 2.29 16.05
CA ARG A 36 2.22 3.10 16.18
C ARG A 36 2.43 4.51 15.63
N LEU A 37 3.48 5.22 16.04
CA LEU A 37 3.77 6.56 15.52
C LEU A 37 3.97 6.56 14.00
N MET A 38 4.71 5.60 13.47
CA MET A 38 4.92 5.47 12.02
C MET A 38 3.60 5.26 11.27
N THR A 39 2.71 4.42 11.80
CA THR A 39 1.43 4.11 11.14
C THR A 39 0.38 5.21 11.28
N ASP A 40 0.44 6.00 12.34
CA ASP A 40 -0.47 7.13 12.58
C ASP A 40 -0.02 8.39 11.82
N LEU A 41 1.28 8.67 11.78
CA LEU A 41 1.83 9.87 11.15
C LEU A 41 1.99 9.72 9.63
N VAL A 42 2.25 8.50 9.14
CA VAL A 42 2.32 8.20 7.71
C VAL A 42 0.99 7.57 7.28
N ALA A 43 -0.02 8.42 7.14
CA ALA A 43 -1.39 8.01 6.82
C ALA A 43 -2.10 9.09 5.95
N PRO A 44 -3.09 8.71 5.14
CA PRO A 44 -3.50 7.35 4.80
C PRO A 44 -2.48 6.65 3.90
N ARG A 45 -2.31 5.34 4.08
CA ARG A 45 -1.45 4.52 3.23
C ARG A 45 -2.28 3.76 2.20
N PRO A 46 -1.86 3.67 0.94
CA PRO A 46 -2.49 2.76 -0.02
C PRO A 46 -2.27 1.31 0.40
N ILE A 47 -3.11 0.41 -0.08
CA ILE A 47 -3.05 -1.02 0.23
C ILE A 47 -2.72 -1.80 -1.02
N ALA A 48 -1.61 -2.54 -1.00
CA ALA A 48 -1.30 -3.56 -1.97
C ALA A 48 -1.91 -4.89 -1.52
N TRP A 49 -2.94 -5.36 -2.21
CA TRP A 49 -3.48 -6.70 -1.99
C TRP A 49 -2.75 -7.65 -2.89
N VAL A 50 -1.71 -8.27 -2.32
CA VAL A 50 -0.70 -9.02 -3.08
C VAL A 50 -1.08 -10.48 -3.16
N SER A 51 -1.22 -10.98 -4.37
CA SER A 51 -1.24 -12.40 -4.67
C SER A 51 0.13 -12.87 -5.16
N SER A 52 0.55 -14.02 -4.68
CA SER A 52 1.78 -14.69 -5.05
C SER A 52 1.57 -16.20 -5.01
N GLU A 53 2.49 -16.96 -5.60
CA GLU A 53 2.48 -18.43 -5.56
C GLU A 53 3.90 -18.96 -5.40
N ASP A 54 4.04 -20.11 -4.77
CA ASP A 54 5.32 -20.80 -4.64
C ASP A 54 5.67 -21.68 -5.85
N GLY A 55 6.79 -22.37 -5.80
CA GLY A 55 7.26 -23.27 -6.85
C GLY A 55 6.35 -24.49 -7.10
N GLN A 56 5.43 -24.82 -6.19
CA GLN A 56 4.43 -25.87 -6.32
C GLN A 56 3.05 -25.33 -6.76
N GLY A 57 2.91 -24.02 -7.02
CA GLY A 57 1.65 -23.39 -7.40
C GLY A 57 0.69 -23.17 -6.23
N ARG A 58 1.16 -23.24 -4.97
CA ARG A 58 0.32 -22.90 -3.82
C ARG A 58 0.17 -21.38 -3.74
N ARG A 59 -1.07 -20.94 -3.76
CA ARG A 59 -1.44 -19.53 -3.82
C ARG A 59 -1.48 -18.89 -2.44
N ASN A 60 -0.97 -17.67 -2.34
CA ASN A 60 -1.03 -16.83 -1.15
C ASN A 60 -1.66 -15.47 -1.51
N LEU A 61 -2.42 -14.87 -0.59
CA LEU A 61 -3.05 -13.56 -0.76
C LEU A 61 -2.98 -12.76 0.55
N ALA A 62 -2.25 -11.65 0.54
CA ALA A 62 -2.05 -10.87 1.75
C ALA A 62 -2.02 -9.35 1.47
N PRO A 63 -2.57 -8.50 2.37
CA PRO A 63 -2.54 -7.04 2.24
C PRO A 63 -1.29 -6.44 2.88
N PHE A 64 -0.70 -5.45 2.18
CA PHE A 64 0.43 -4.66 2.67
C PHE A 64 0.15 -3.18 2.51
N SER A 65 0.41 -2.38 3.55
CA SER A 65 0.17 -0.94 3.52
C SER A 65 1.44 -0.08 3.58
N TYR A 66 2.62 -0.66 3.67
CA TYR A 66 3.88 0.02 3.37
C TYR A 66 4.13 -0.13 1.86
N TYR A 67 3.35 0.58 1.05
CA TYR A 67 3.24 0.44 -0.38
C TYR A 67 3.16 1.80 -1.07
N GLN A 68 3.85 1.97 -2.21
CA GLN A 68 3.80 3.20 -3.00
C GLN A 68 4.23 2.98 -4.47
N ALA A 69 3.67 3.79 -5.39
CA ALA A 69 4.22 3.98 -6.73
C ALA A 69 5.44 4.89 -6.65
N VAL A 70 6.57 4.51 -7.26
CA VAL A 70 7.85 5.23 -7.10
C VAL A 70 8.49 5.71 -8.40
N CYS A 71 8.09 5.16 -9.55
CA CYS A 71 8.58 5.58 -10.86
C CYS A 71 7.50 5.33 -11.91
N SER A 72 7.46 6.15 -12.97
CA SER A 72 6.53 5.99 -14.09
C SER A 72 7.20 5.55 -15.39
N GLN A 73 8.55 5.56 -15.44
CA GLN A 73 9.30 5.10 -16.63
C GLN A 73 10.64 4.48 -16.19
N PRO A 74 10.71 3.15 -16.12
CA PRO A 74 9.59 2.21 -16.21
C PRO A 74 8.59 2.40 -15.06
N PRO A 75 7.34 1.91 -15.17
CA PRO A 75 6.37 2.01 -14.08
C PRO A 75 6.78 1.06 -12.96
N MET A 76 7.05 1.62 -11.77
CA MET A 76 7.55 0.84 -10.63
C MET A 76 6.77 1.13 -9.35
N ILE A 77 6.68 0.09 -8.55
CA ILE A 77 6.12 0.15 -7.21
C ILE A 77 7.12 -0.35 -6.17
N VAL A 78 6.87 0.00 -4.93
CA VAL A 78 7.60 -0.50 -3.77
C VAL A 78 6.64 -1.03 -2.72
N ILE A 79 6.99 -2.18 -2.11
CA ILE A 79 6.28 -2.76 -0.97
C ILE A 79 7.31 -3.15 0.08
N SER A 80 7.13 -2.71 1.32
CA SER A 80 7.94 -3.19 2.44
C SER A 80 7.20 -4.33 3.14
N ILE A 81 7.79 -5.51 3.13
CA ILE A 81 7.23 -6.74 3.72
C ILE A 81 8.00 -7.06 4.99
N ALA A 82 7.33 -6.94 6.15
CA ALA A 82 7.92 -7.29 7.43
C ALA A 82 8.16 -8.80 7.54
N TRP A 83 9.23 -9.19 8.22
CA TRP A 83 9.49 -10.57 8.59
C TRP A 83 8.69 -10.95 9.85
N HIS A 84 8.50 -12.24 10.07
CA HIS A 84 7.94 -12.73 11.33
C HIS A 84 8.90 -12.46 12.50
N PRO A 85 8.38 -12.29 13.73
CA PRO A 85 9.22 -12.03 14.90
C PRO A 85 10.26 -13.12 15.18
N ASP A 86 10.02 -14.36 14.73
CA ASP A 86 10.95 -15.49 14.83
C ASP A 86 12.04 -15.51 13.75
N GLY A 87 12.09 -14.48 12.89
CA GLY A 87 13.07 -14.34 11.81
C GLY A 87 12.78 -15.17 10.56
N ARG A 88 11.57 -15.71 10.41
CA ARG A 88 11.09 -16.29 9.13
C ARG A 88 10.57 -15.23 8.20
N MET A 89 10.75 -15.43 6.92
CA MET A 89 10.06 -14.64 5.87
C MET A 89 8.57 -14.96 5.87
N LYS A 90 7.74 -13.97 5.55
CA LYS A 90 6.33 -14.21 5.19
C LYS A 90 6.26 -14.94 3.85
N ASP A 91 5.24 -15.77 3.65
CA ASP A 91 5.06 -16.57 2.45
C ASP A 91 5.04 -15.70 1.19
N THR A 92 4.35 -14.55 1.22
CA THR A 92 4.38 -13.57 0.12
C THR A 92 5.81 -13.18 -0.28
N LEU A 93 6.69 -12.91 0.70
CA LEU A 93 8.07 -12.53 0.41
C LEU A 93 8.86 -13.71 -0.16
N ALA A 94 8.71 -14.89 0.43
CA ALA A 94 9.39 -16.11 -0.04
C ALA A 94 9.01 -16.42 -1.50
N ASN A 95 7.71 -16.38 -1.81
CA ASN A 95 7.18 -16.60 -3.14
C ASN A 95 7.70 -15.57 -4.16
N ILE A 96 7.69 -14.27 -3.80
CA ILE A 96 8.21 -13.21 -4.67
C ILE A 96 9.70 -13.39 -4.95
N LEU A 97 10.49 -13.80 -3.96
CA LEU A 97 11.92 -14.04 -4.14
C LEU A 97 12.19 -15.25 -5.03
N GLU A 98 11.39 -16.31 -4.91
CA GLU A 98 11.51 -17.54 -5.69
C GLU A 98 11.02 -17.35 -7.14
N ARG A 99 9.78 -16.86 -7.30
CA ARG A 99 9.12 -16.79 -8.62
C ARG A 99 9.38 -15.50 -9.36
N ARG A 100 9.79 -14.45 -8.66
CA ARG A 100 10.04 -13.09 -9.16
C ARG A 100 8.82 -12.40 -9.77
N GLU A 101 7.64 -12.93 -9.55
CA GLU A 101 6.37 -12.46 -10.09
C GLU A 101 5.32 -12.38 -8.98
N PHE A 102 4.41 -11.40 -9.08
CA PHE A 102 3.26 -11.24 -8.20
C PHE A 102 2.23 -10.31 -8.84
N VAL A 103 1.02 -10.28 -8.28
CA VAL A 103 -0.02 -9.34 -8.69
C VAL A 103 -0.42 -8.48 -7.49
N VAL A 104 -0.64 -7.19 -7.72
CA VAL A 104 -1.29 -6.28 -6.78
C VAL A 104 -2.70 -6.01 -7.29
N SER A 105 -3.70 -6.50 -6.57
CA SER A 105 -5.11 -6.17 -6.84
C SER A 105 -5.52 -4.92 -6.08
N HIS A 106 -6.29 -4.04 -6.74
CA HIS A 106 -6.82 -2.83 -6.14
C HIS A 106 -7.88 -3.15 -5.09
N VAL A 107 -7.82 -2.48 -3.94
CA VAL A 107 -8.81 -2.61 -2.88
C VAL A 107 -9.80 -1.46 -2.95
N SER A 108 -10.99 -1.72 -3.49
CA SER A 108 -12.15 -0.85 -3.38
C SER A 108 -12.97 -1.16 -2.13
N GLU A 109 -13.83 -0.23 -1.71
CA GLU A 109 -14.63 -0.38 -0.48
C GLU A 109 -15.42 -1.70 -0.37
N PRO A 110 -16.08 -2.23 -1.42
CA PRO A 110 -16.76 -3.53 -1.34
C PRO A 110 -15.84 -4.70 -0.97
N TRP A 111 -14.55 -4.62 -1.29
CA TRP A 111 -13.57 -5.66 -0.98
C TRP A 111 -12.89 -5.51 0.38
N LEU A 112 -13.21 -4.44 1.15
CA LEU A 112 -12.52 -4.13 2.40
C LEU A 112 -12.58 -5.27 3.42
N ALA A 113 -13.73 -5.90 3.59
CA ALA A 113 -13.90 -6.99 4.57
C ALA A 113 -13.13 -8.25 4.16
N ALA A 114 -13.23 -8.67 2.89
CA ALA A 114 -12.51 -9.81 2.37
C ALA A 114 -10.98 -9.60 2.41
N MET A 115 -10.51 -8.43 1.96
CA MET A 115 -9.09 -8.07 2.05
C MET A 115 -8.60 -8.09 3.51
N ASN A 116 -9.37 -7.57 4.46
CA ASN A 116 -8.98 -7.61 5.87
C ASN A 116 -8.94 -9.06 6.40
N ALA A 117 -9.84 -9.93 5.97
CA ALA A 117 -9.83 -11.34 6.34
C ALA A 117 -8.54 -12.04 5.86
N THR A 118 -8.01 -11.70 4.67
CA THR A 118 -6.73 -12.26 4.18
C THR A 118 -5.49 -11.78 4.94
N SER A 119 -5.64 -10.95 5.98
CA SER A 119 -4.56 -10.61 6.90
C SER A 119 -4.45 -11.56 8.09
N ALA A 120 -5.32 -12.57 8.19
CA ALA A 120 -5.30 -13.56 9.27
C ALA A 120 -3.99 -14.36 9.25
N ALA A 121 -3.53 -14.72 10.47
CA ALA A 121 -2.40 -15.64 10.62
C ALA A 121 -2.95 -17.08 10.53
N LEU A 122 -2.96 -17.63 9.32
CA LEU A 122 -3.45 -18.99 9.08
C LEU A 122 -2.40 -20.03 9.43
N ALA A 123 -2.84 -21.28 9.65
CA ALA A 123 -1.96 -22.40 9.83
C ALA A 123 -1.23 -22.77 8.51
N PRO A 124 -0.04 -23.41 8.59
CA PRO A 124 0.65 -23.87 7.39
C PRO A 124 -0.23 -24.77 6.51
N GLY A 125 -0.37 -24.41 5.25
CA GLY A 125 -1.18 -25.15 4.28
C GLY A 125 -2.62 -24.65 4.11
N GLU A 126 -3.08 -23.73 4.95
CA GLU A 126 -4.35 -23.03 4.74
C GLU A 126 -4.15 -21.87 3.75
N SER A 127 -5.18 -21.63 2.92
CA SER A 127 -5.15 -20.59 1.90
C SER A 127 -6.02 -19.40 2.29
N GLU A 128 -5.47 -18.20 2.27
CA GLU A 128 -6.23 -16.97 2.48
C GLU A 128 -7.33 -16.77 1.43
N TRP A 129 -7.14 -17.29 0.23
CA TRP A 129 -8.16 -17.27 -0.82
C TRP A 129 -9.43 -18.02 -0.41
N GLU A 130 -9.25 -19.21 0.19
CA GLU A 130 -10.36 -20.05 0.65
C GLU A 130 -10.95 -19.50 1.95
N PHE A 131 -10.09 -19.11 2.89
CA PHE A 131 -10.51 -18.57 4.18
C PHE A 131 -11.38 -17.30 4.04
N ALA A 132 -11.04 -16.42 3.10
CA ALA A 132 -11.77 -15.17 2.89
C ALA A 132 -12.81 -15.24 1.76
N ASP A 133 -13.04 -16.43 1.18
CA ASP A 133 -13.96 -16.65 0.05
C ASP A 133 -13.69 -15.68 -1.12
N VAL A 134 -12.41 -15.52 -1.50
CA VAL A 134 -11.99 -14.60 -2.55
C VAL A 134 -11.84 -15.37 -3.87
N PRO A 135 -12.62 -15.05 -4.91
CA PRO A 135 -12.51 -15.69 -6.20
C PRO A 135 -11.24 -15.23 -6.92
N ALA A 136 -10.59 -16.18 -7.59
CA ALA A 136 -9.37 -15.95 -8.36
C ALA A 136 -9.63 -16.06 -9.86
N GLU A 137 -8.90 -15.27 -10.65
CA GLU A 137 -8.85 -15.37 -12.10
C GLU A 137 -7.39 -15.34 -12.60
N PRO A 138 -7.08 -15.92 -13.78
CA PRO A 138 -5.73 -15.88 -14.33
C PRO A 138 -5.24 -14.45 -14.61
N ALA A 139 -3.97 -14.19 -14.36
CA ALA A 139 -3.28 -13.02 -14.85
C ALA A 139 -2.96 -13.14 -16.35
N SER A 140 -2.57 -12.03 -16.98
CA SER A 140 -2.29 -12.01 -18.44
C SER A 140 -0.84 -12.37 -18.77
N VAL A 141 0.13 -11.91 -17.94
CA VAL A 141 1.57 -11.98 -18.28
C VAL A 141 2.47 -12.49 -17.15
N VAL A 142 1.87 -12.82 -15.98
CA VAL A 142 2.56 -13.41 -14.82
C VAL A 142 1.79 -14.63 -14.32
N GLY A 143 2.44 -15.50 -13.54
CA GLY A 143 1.84 -16.73 -13.01
C GLY A 143 0.78 -16.50 -11.94
N PRO A 144 1.02 -15.71 -10.91
CA PRO A 144 0.07 -15.50 -9.81
C PRO A 144 -1.28 -14.94 -10.26
N SER A 145 -2.37 -15.48 -9.68
CA SER A 145 -3.74 -15.11 -10.03
C SER A 145 -4.10 -13.68 -9.60
N ARG A 146 -5.10 -13.09 -10.27
CA ARG A 146 -5.78 -11.85 -9.87
C ARG A 146 -6.94 -12.14 -8.92
N VAL A 147 -7.35 -11.18 -8.14
CA VAL A 147 -8.63 -11.20 -7.42
C VAL A 147 -9.74 -10.91 -8.42
N SER A 148 -10.57 -11.91 -8.74
CA SER A 148 -11.68 -11.73 -9.68
C SER A 148 -12.69 -10.71 -9.16
N GLY A 149 -13.07 -9.76 -10.01
CA GLY A 149 -13.97 -8.67 -9.64
C GLY A 149 -13.33 -7.47 -8.97
N ALA A 150 -12.02 -7.45 -8.70
CA ALA A 150 -11.33 -6.21 -8.35
C ALA A 150 -11.21 -5.29 -9.57
N LEU A 151 -11.31 -3.97 -9.34
CA LEU A 151 -11.42 -2.98 -10.43
C LEU A 151 -10.12 -2.75 -11.20
N ALA A 152 -8.98 -3.07 -10.61
CA ALA A 152 -7.69 -2.92 -11.27
C ALA A 152 -6.63 -3.86 -10.69
N HIS A 153 -5.67 -4.24 -11.53
CA HIS A 153 -4.55 -5.09 -11.16
C HIS A 153 -3.26 -4.57 -11.77
N LEU A 154 -2.18 -4.67 -11.00
CA LEU A 154 -0.81 -4.44 -11.42
C LEU A 154 -0.12 -5.80 -11.46
N GLU A 155 0.23 -6.31 -12.62
CA GLU A 155 1.04 -7.51 -12.75
C GLU A 155 2.51 -7.09 -12.71
N CYS A 156 3.25 -7.66 -11.79
CA CYS A 156 4.54 -7.15 -11.39
C CYS A 156 5.65 -8.18 -11.52
N ARG A 157 6.84 -7.71 -11.89
CA ARG A 157 8.09 -8.48 -11.81
C ARG A 157 9.06 -7.84 -10.83
N LEU A 158 9.63 -8.67 -9.96
CA LEU A 158 10.64 -8.25 -8.99
C LEU A 158 11.88 -7.71 -9.73
N THR A 159 12.26 -6.47 -9.45
CA THR A 159 13.54 -5.89 -9.87
C THR A 159 14.61 -6.05 -8.80
N GLN A 160 14.28 -5.64 -7.56
CA GLN A 160 15.24 -5.66 -6.45
C GLN A 160 14.54 -5.94 -5.12
N ALA A 161 15.22 -6.69 -4.25
CA ALA A 161 14.82 -6.90 -2.87
C ALA A 161 15.93 -6.40 -1.95
N ILE A 162 15.62 -5.48 -1.04
CA ILE A 162 16.59 -4.82 -0.16
C ILE A 162 16.23 -5.15 1.28
N PRO A 163 17.06 -5.90 2.02
CA PRO A 163 16.81 -6.15 3.44
C PRO A 163 16.98 -4.85 4.25
N LEU A 164 16.06 -4.63 5.19
CA LEU A 164 16.02 -3.45 6.05
C LEU A 164 16.14 -3.85 7.52
N GLY A 165 16.78 -3.00 8.33
CA GLY A 165 16.81 -3.14 9.78
C GLY A 165 17.56 -4.39 10.26
N THR A 166 18.65 -4.76 9.57
CA THR A 166 19.54 -5.84 10.03
C THR A 166 20.14 -5.46 11.39
N GLY A 167 19.67 -6.10 12.44
CA GLY A 167 20.18 -5.91 13.80
C GLY A 167 19.44 -4.93 14.70
N LEU A 168 18.39 -4.23 14.23
CA LEU A 168 17.71 -3.19 15.02
C LEU A 168 16.25 -3.49 15.39
N GLY A 169 15.64 -4.57 14.96
CA GLY A 169 14.20 -4.69 15.22
C GLY A 169 13.58 -6.06 15.07
N GLY A 170 14.31 -7.02 14.58
CA GLY A 170 13.87 -8.41 14.66
C GLY A 170 14.25 -8.96 16.02
N ASN A 171 13.37 -9.72 16.65
CA ASN A 171 13.71 -10.49 17.86
C ASN A 171 14.82 -11.54 17.60
N THR A 172 15.28 -11.66 16.36
CA THR A 172 16.32 -12.59 15.93
C THR A 172 17.54 -11.80 15.45
N PRO A 173 18.67 -11.82 16.19
CA PRO A 173 19.89 -11.15 15.79
C PRO A 173 20.35 -11.56 14.38
N GLY A 174 20.80 -10.58 13.59
CA GLY A 174 21.32 -10.80 12.23
C GLY A 174 20.26 -11.04 11.14
N LYS A 175 18.96 -11.04 11.50
CA LYS A 175 17.87 -11.12 10.52
C LYS A 175 17.30 -9.73 10.21
N PRO A 176 16.83 -9.48 8.98
CA PRO A 176 16.12 -8.24 8.65
C PRO A 176 14.81 -8.09 9.44
N SER A 177 14.42 -6.85 9.69
CA SER A 177 13.08 -6.54 10.21
C SER A 177 12.03 -6.56 9.09
N ALA A 178 12.44 -6.16 7.89
CA ALA A 178 11.62 -6.13 6.70
C ALA A 178 12.49 -6.30 5.44
N THR A 179 11.84 -6.56 4.32
CA THR A 179 12.46 -6.47 2.99
C THR A 179 11.69 -5.50 2.13
N LEU A 180 12.39 -4.53 1.55
CA LEU A 180 11.83 -3.63 0.56
C LEU A 180 11.86 -4.31 -0.80
N VAL A 181 10.70 -4.58 -1.37
CA VAL A 181 10.49 -5.17 -2.68
C VAL A 181 10.26 -4.05 -3.68
N LEU A 182 11.18 -3.86 -4.63
CA LEU A 182 11.00 -3.01 -5.80
C LEU A 182 10.59 -3.87 -6.99
N ALA A 183 9.54 -3.48 -7.69
CA ALA A 183 9.03 -4.23 -8.81
C ALA A 183 8.59 -3.32 -9.96
N GLU A 184 8.81 -3.78 -11.17
CA GLU A 184 8.25 -3.18 -12.37
C GLU A 184 6.83 -3.69 -12.58
N VAL A 185 5.91 -2.79 -12.92
CA VAL A 185 4.57 -3.13 -13.37
C VAL A 185 4.63 -3.44 -14.85
N VAL A 186 4.57 -4.70 -15.20
CA VAL A 186 4.71 -5.18 -16.59
C VAL A 186 3.35 -5.25 -17.33
N HIS A 187 2.25 -5.18 -16.60
CA HIS A 187 0.90 -5.14 -17.17
C HIS A 187 -0.10 -4.47 -16.21
N PHE A 188 -0.99 -3.67 -16.80
CA PHE A 188 -2.15 -3.10 -16.10
C PHE A 188 -3.42 -3.77 -16.64
N ALA A 189 -4.21 -4.37 -15.76
CA ALA A 189 -5.57 -4.78 -16.08
C ALA A 189 -6.52 -3.88 -15.29
N VAL A 190 -7.40 -3.18 -15.99
CA VAL A 190 -8.31 -2.18 -15.40
C VAL A 190 -9.69 -2.39 -15.99
N ALA A 191 -10.73 -2.34 -15.17
CA ALA A 191 -12.12 -2.41 -15.62
C ALA A 191 -12.35 -1.39 -16.76
N ALA A 192 -12.81 -1.89 -17.91
CA ALA A 192 -12.84 -1.10 -19.15
C ALA A 192 -13.67 0.18 -19.04
N ASP A 193 -14.72 0.13 -18.23
CA ASP A 193 -15.62 1.25 -17.97
C ASP A 193 -15.02 2.35 -17.08
N LEU A 194 -13.89 2.08 -16.40
CA LEU A 194 -13.11 3.10 -15.69
C LEU A 194 -12.18 3.89 -16.61
N LEU A 195 -11.83 3.30 -17.76
CA LEU A 195 -10.88 3.92 -18.69
C LEU A 195 -11.63 4.80 -19.70
N GLN A 196 -11.36 6.09 -19.67
CA GLN A 196 -11.89 7.05 -20.63
C GLN A 196 -10.75 7.73 -21.39
N ARG A 197 -11.03 8.17 -22.61
CA ARG A 197 -10.08 8.90 -23.43
C ARG A 197 -10.66 10.24 -23.87
N ASP A 198 -9.80 11.24 -23.92
CA ASP A 198 -10.15 12.56 -24.47
C ASP A 198 -10.26 12.51 -26.00
N ALA A 199 -10.66 13.64 -26.61
CA ALA A 199 -10.77 13.79 -28.07
C ALA A 199 -9.44 13.54 -28.83
N ARG A 200 -8.31 13.53 -28.13
CA ARG A 200 -6.98 13.25 -28.69
C ARG A 200 -6.54 11.79 -28.43
N GLY A 201 -7.43 10.93 -27.92
CA GLY A 201 -7.16 9.54 -27.63
C GLY A 201 -6.33 9.28 -26.35
N ARG A 202 -6.03 10.31 -25.54
CA ARG A 202 -5.24 10.17 -24.31
C ARG A 202 -6.13 9.74 -23.15
N LEU A 203 -5.62 8.87 -22.29
CA LEU A 203 -6.32 8.49 -21.06
C LEU A 203 -6.61 9.73 -20.19
N THR A 204 -7.84 9.83 -19.74
CA THR A 204 -8.25 10.81 -18.73
C THR A 204 -8.07 10.24 -17.32
N ALA A 205 -8.18 11.09 -16.30
CA ALA A 205 -8.15 10.64 -14.93
C ALA A 205 -9.31 9.68 -14.64
N ILE A 206 -9.01 8.58 -13.96
CA ILE A 206 -10.04 7.67 -13.43
C ILE A 206 -10.82 8.43 -12.34
N ASP A 207 -12.15 8.34 -12.37
CA ASP A 207 -12.99 8.89 -11.30
C ASP A 207 -12.72 8.17 -9.97
N PRO A 208 -12.18 8.86 -8.96
CA PRO A 208 -11.91 8.25 -7.66
C PRO A 208 -13.19 7.76 -6.95
N GLY A 209 -14.36 8.34 -7.26
CA GLY A 209 -15.65 7.86 -6.72
C GLY A 209 -16.01 6.47 -7.24
N ARG A 210 -15.72 6.19 -8.52
CA ARG A 210 -15.94 4.87 -9.12
C ARG A 210 -14.89 3.86 -8.68
N LEU A 211 -13.65 4.30 -8.53
CA LEU A 211 -12.56 3.45 -8.03
C LEU A 211 -12.76 3.07 -6.56
N ALA A 212 -13.41 3.95 -5.79
CA ALA A 212 -13.78 3.74 -4.37
C ALA A 212 -12.63 3.16 -3.51
N ALA A 213 -11.42 3.65 -3.74
CA ALA A 213 -10.23 3.17 -3.03
C ALA A 213 -10.37 3.35 -1.51
N VAL A 214 -9.77 2.43 -0.76
CA VAL A 214 -9.64 2.54 0.68
C VAL A 214 -8.17 2.71 1.08
N GLY A 215 -7.93 3.47 2.14
CA GLY A 215 -6.59 3.68 2.71
C GLY A 215 -6.50 3.11 4.12
N ARG A 216 -5.31 2.63 4.50
CA ARG A 216 -5.01 2.16 5.85
C ARG A 216 -4.61 3.35 6.73
N LEU A 217 -5.20 3.43 7.91
CA LEU A 217 -4.79 4.34 9.00
C LEU A 217 -4.04 3.56 10.08
N GLY A 218 -3.78 4.17 11.21
CA GLY A 218 -3.23 3.49 12.37
C GLY A 218 -4.22 2.51 13.02
N GLY A 219 -3.71 1.58 13.82
CA GLY A 219 -4.52 0.59 14.51
C GLY A 219 -5.37 -0.27 13.57
N ILE A 220 -6.67 -0.35 13.83
CA ILE A 220 -7.64 -1.12 13.04
C ILE A 220 -8.40 -0.26 12.01
N ALA A 221 -8.09 1.03 11.90
CA ALA A 221 -8.88 1.97 11.12
C ALA A 221 -8.50 1.99 9.63
N TYR A 222 -9.50 2.27 8.81
CA TYR A 222 -9.40 2.53 7.38
C TYR A 222 -10.09 3.85 7.05
N THR A 223 -9.74 4.44 5.92
CA THR A 223 -10.42 5.62 5.38
C THR A 223 -10.95 5.35 3.98
N ARG A 224 -12.08 5.99 3.67
CA ARG A 224 -12.61 6.09 2.30
C ARG A 224 -11.97 7.28 1.60
N THR A 225 -11.88 7.22 0.28
CA THR A 225 -11.39 8.33 -0.55
C THR A 225 -12.54 9.14 -1.18
N THR A 226 -13.72 9.13 -0.55
CA THR A 226 -14.92 9.83 -1.03
C THR A 226 -14.94 11.30 -0.63
N ASP A 227 -14.34 11.67 0.51
CA ASP A 227 -14.14 13.07 0.91
C ASP A 227 -12.87 13.61 0.25
N ARG A 228 -13.04 14.54 -0.68
CA ARG A 228 -11.98 14.97 -1.59
C ARG A 228 -11.93 16.49 -1.71
N VAL A 229 -10.72 17.03 -1.76
CA VAL A 229 -10.46 18.43 -2.06
C VAL A 229 -9.68 18.53 -3.36
N SER A 230 -10.17 19.36 -4.29
CA SER A 230 -9.48 19.62 -5.55
C SER A 230 -8.83 20.99 -5.53
N LEU A 231 -7.52 21.05 -5.75
CA LEU A 231 -6.74 22.27 -5.83
C LEU A 231 -5.94 22.29 -7.13
N ALA A 232 -6.10 23.36 -7.91
CA ALA A 232 -5.27 23.55 -9.08
C ALA A 232 -3.81 23.81 -8.67
N ARG A 233 -2.86 23.33 -9.51
CA ARG A 233 -1.45 23.66 -9.32
C ARG A 233 -1.27 25.17 -9.41
N PRO A 234 -0.56 25.81 -8.45
CA PRO A 234 -0.28 27.25 -8.53
C PRO A 234 0.46 27.61 -9.81
N ASP A 235 -0.01 28.66 -10.49
CA ASP A 235 0.69 29.25 -11.62
C ASP A 235 1.66 30.33 -11.09
N PRO A 236 2.98 30.17 -11.27
CA PRO A 236 3.96 31.16 -10.80
C PRO A 236 3.77 32.54 -11.45
N ALA A 237 3.19 32.63 -12.67
CA ALA A 237 2.91 33.89 -13.36
C ALA A 237 1.73 34.67 -12.74
N LYS A 238 0.90 34.00 -11.93
CA LYS A 238 -0.23 34.59 -11.21
C LYS A 238 0.13 34.87 -9.75
N ARG A 239 1.34 35.37 -9.47
CA ARG A 239 1.66 35.92 -8.13
C ARG A 239 0.65 37.02 -7.85
N ARG A 240 -0.12 36.81 -6.78
CA ARG A 240 -0.93 37.88 -6.20
C ARG A 240 0.04 38.84 -5.51
N ASP A 241 0.02 40.11 -5.97
CA ASP A 241 0.60 41.26 -5.26
C ASP A 241 0.03 41.36 -3.83
#